data_0c3370839f8171f71cd0576547e7759e
#
_entry.id   0c3370839f8171f71cd0576547e7759e
#
_cell.length_a   1.000
_cell.length_b   1.000
_cell.length_c   1.000
_cell.angle_alpha   90.00
_cell.angle_beta   90.00
_cell.angle_gamma   90.00
#
_symmetry.space_group_name_H-M   'P 1'
#
loop_
_entity.id
_entity.type
_entity.pdbx_description
1 polymer ?
#
loop_
_entity_poly.entity_id
_entity_poly.type
_entity_poly.pdbx_seq_one_letter_code
_entity_poly.pdbx_strand_id
1 'polypeptide(L)'
;MNIMTTADKYGVVSEDATLTLERMLPGPIGRIWSYLVNSDLRRQWLAAGAMEQRVGAPVDLVWRNDELTDPPGTRPDGMDEEHRMTCEVLEFDAPHRLAISWGSTGGVTFTLREQGAHVLLTITHRRVADATVLLNVSAGWHSHVDVLEAKLRGIAATPHWDNFVRLRGEYGARLKG
;
A
#
# COMPACT_ATOMS: atom_id res chain seq x y z
N MET A 1 -21.34 12.90 16.91
CA MET A 1 -19.99 12.42 17.17
C MET A 1 -19.73 11.24 16.26
N ASN A 2 -18.91 11.47 15.28
CA ASN A 2 -18.45 10.37 14.48
C ASN A 2 -17.60 9.48 15.36
N ILE A 3 -18.21 8.44 15.86
CA ILE A 3 -17.42 7.30 16.21
C ILE A 3 -16.77 6.91 14.90
N MET A 4 -15.51 7.23 14.76
CA MET A 4 -14.68 6.50 13.87
C MET A 4 -14.75 5.05 14.40
N THR A 5 -15.80 4.38 14.03
CA THR A 5 -15.76 2.94 14.00
C THR A 5 -14.39 2.66 13.43
N THR A 6 -13.60 1.87 14.11
CA THR A 6 -12.45 1.22 13.52
C THR A 6 -12.97 0.72 12.19
N ALA A 7 -12.96 1.65 11.23
CA ALA A 7 -13.46 1.40 9.93
C ALA A 7 -12.75 0.14 9.49
N ASP A 8 -13.51 -0.76 8.99
CA ASP A 8 -13.05 -1.99 8.41
C ASP A 8 -11.74 -1.68 7.69
N LYS A 9 -10.62 -2.11 8.25
CA LYS A 9 -9.28 -1.88 7.67
C LYS A 9 -9.09 -2.57 6.34
N TYR A 10 -10.06 -3.39 5.95
CA TYR A 10 -10.02 -4.19 4.73
C TYR A 10 -10.35 -3.36 3.51
N GLY A 11 -9.65 -3.66 2.42
CA GLY A 11 -9.98 -3.09 1.13
C GLY A 11 -11.32 -3.62 0.62
N VAL A 12 -11.96 -2.83 -0.23
CA VAL A 12 -13.21 -3.16 -0.89
C VAL A 12 -12.97 -3.22 -2.39
N VAL A 13 -13.49 -4.26 -3.04
CA VAL A 13 -13.33 -4.45 -4.48
C VAL A 13 -14.65 -4.13 -5.18
N SER A 14 -14.60 -3.24 -6.16
CA SER A 14 -15.74 -2.87 -6.98
C SER A 14 -15.92 -3.82 -8.18
N GLU A 15 -17.04 -3.69 -8.90
CA GLU A 15 -17.37 -4.56 -10.04
C GLU A 15 -16.36 -4.50 -11.19
N ASP A 16 -15.66 -3.38 -11.34
CA ASP A 16 -14.62 -3.20 -12.36
C ASP A 16 -13.23 -3.67 -11.90
N ALA A 17 -13.18 -4.53 -10.87
CA ALA A 17 -11.95 -5.05 -10.28
C ALA A 17 -11.01 -3.96 -9.77
N THR A 18 -11.56 -2.89 -9.20
CA THR A 18 -10.80 -1.83 -8.55
C THR A 18 -10.83 -2.06 -7.04
N LEU A 19 -9.64 -2.13 -6.45
CA LEU A 19 -9.46 -2.22 -5.00
C LEU A 19 -9.37 -0.82 -4.42
N THR A 20 -10.15 -0.53 -3.40
CA THR A 20 -10.03 0.70 -2.60
C THR A 20 -9.76 0.33 -1.16
N LEU A 21 -8.66 0.82 -0.61
CA LEU A 21 -8.29 0.59 0.79
C LEU A 21 -8.08 1.94 1.46
N GLU A 22 -8.73 2.13 2.60
CA GLU A 22 -8.61 3.36 3.38
C GLU A 22 -8.00 3.08 4.75
N ARG A 23 -7.15 3.99 5.21
CA ARG A 23 -6.56 3.87 6.54
C ARG A 23 -6.40 5.25 7.16
N MET A 24 -6.87 5.39 8.40
CA MET A 24 -6.63 6.60 9.18
C MET A 24 -5.26 6.51 9.84
N LEU A 25 -4.40 7.49 9.56
CA LEU A 25 -3.02 7.51 10.03
C LEU A 25 -2.78 8.74 10.91
N PRO A 26 -1.82 8.67 11.85
CA PRO A 26 -1.45 9.88 12.59
C PRO A 26 -0.73 10.86 11.66
N GLY A 27 -1.11 12.16 11.74
CA GLY A 27 -0.44 13.22 11.01
C GLY A 27 0.93 13.56 11.59
N PRO A 28 1.60 14.56 11.04
CA PRO A 28 1.11 15.49 10.01
C PRO A 28 1.19 14.92 8.59
N ILE A 29 0.44 15.52 7.68
CA ILE A 29 0.33 15.07 6.29
C ILE A 29 1.69 15.05 5.57
N GLY A 30 2.54 16.03 5.82
CA GLY A 30 3.87 16.09 5.20
C GLY A 30 4.76 14.91 5.55
N ARG A 31 4.64 14.39 6.76
CA ARG A 31 5.38 13.20 7.18
C ARG A 31 4.93 11.97 6.39
N ILE A 32 3.61 11.79 6.25
CA ILE A 32 3.06 10.66 5.49
C ILE A 32 3.44 10.78 4.02
N TRP A 33 3.35 11.99 3.46
CA TRP A 33 3.76 12.24 2.08
C TRP A 33 5.21 11.83 1.82
N SER A 34 6.10 12.12 2.77
CA SER A 34 7.50 11.71 2.68
C SER A 34 7.65 10.19 2.58
N TYR A 35 6.81 9.42 3.28
CA TYR A 35 6.80 7.95 3.18
C TYR A 35 6.29 7.46 1.82
N LEU A 36 5.60 8.29 1.05
CA LEU A 36 5.19 7.94 -0.31
C LEU A 36 6.28 8.24 -1.34
N VAL A 37 6.93 9.40 -1.23
CA VAL A 37 7.81 9.90 -2.31
C VAL A 37 9.30 9.71 -2.06
N ASN A 38 9.75 9.58 -0.81
CA ASN A 38 11.15 9.40 -0.48
C ASN A 38 11.50 7.92 -0.49
N SER A 39 12.52 7.53 -1.29
CA SER A 39 12.91 6.13 -1.44
C SER A 39 13.30 5.46 -0.12
N ASP A 40 14.09 6.14 0.71
CA ASP A 40 14.57 5.56 1.99
C ASP A 40 13.44 5.37 3.00
N LEU A 41 12.44 6.23 2.97
CA LEU A 41 11.25 6.09 3.83
C LEU A 41 10.27 5.09 3.23
N ARG A 42 10.03 5.16 1.92
CA ARG A 42 9.09 4.26 1.27
C ARG A 42 9.53 2.79 1.35
N ARG A 43 10.83 2.52 1.26
CA ARG A 43 11.35 1.15 1.40
C ARG A 43 11.04 0.52 2.75
N GLN A 44 10.77 1.33 3.77
CA GLN A 44 10.48 0.82 5.12
C GLN A 44 9.12 0.16 5.22
N TRP A 45 8.22 0.43 4.28
CA TRP A 45 6.87 -0.16 4.31
C TRP A 45 6.42 -0.73 2.96
N LEU A 46 7.01 -0.31 1.86
CA LEU A 46 6.62 -0.73 0.51
C LEU A 46 7.83 -1.14 -0.33
N ALA A 47 8.45 -0.21 -1.02
CA ALA A 47 9.50 -0.49 -1.98
C ALA A 47 10.47 0.67 -2.11
N ALA A 48 11.73 0.38 -2.39
CA ALA A 48 12.74 1.37 -2.70
C ALA A 48 12.57 1.87 -4.15
N GLY A 49 13.23 2.96 -4.49
CA GLY A 49 13.29 3.51 -5.84
C GLY A 49 13.19 5.02 -5.84
N ALA A 50 14.15 5.68 -6.49
CA ALA A 50 14.13 7.12 -6.62
C ALA A 50 12.91 7.56 -7.43
N MET A 51 12.23 8.61 -6.98
CA MET A 51 11.05 9.15 -7.64
C MET A 51 11.23 10.64 -7.84
N GLU A 52 11.38 11.06 -9.07
CA GLU A 52 11.33 12.48 -9.39
C GLU A 52 9.91 12.98 -9.24
N GLN A 53 9.77 14.16 -8.63
CA GLN A 53 8.45 14.70 -8.26
C GLN A 53 7.84 15.45 -9.44
N ARG A 54 7.59 14.74 -10.53
CA ARG A 54 6.96 15.30 -11.74
C ARG A 54 6.22 14.24 -12.51
N VAL A 55 5.18 14.65 -13.21
CA VAL A 55 4.43 13.78 -14.13
C VAL A 55 5.35 13.33 -15.26
N GLY A 56 5.24 12.06 -15.63
CA GLY A 56 6.07 11.44 -16.67
C GLY A 56 7.36 10.84 -16.17
N ALA A 57 7.74 11.07 -14.91
CA ALA A 57 8.96 10.51 -14.35
C ALA A 57 8.89 8.98 -14.24
N PRO A 58 9.91 8.24 -14.69
CA PRO A 58 9.97 6.81 -14.45
C PRO A 58 10.38 6.52 -13.01
N VAL A 59 9.86 5.43 -12.46
CA VAL A 59 10.21 4.95 -11.13
C VAL A 59 10.48 3.45 -11.20
N ASP A 60 11.66 3.02 -10.78
CA ASP A 60 11.98 1.60 -10.64
C ASP A 60 11.74 1.21 -9.20
N LEU A 61 10.62 0.53 -8.94
CA LEU A 61 10.28 0.06 -7.62
C LEU A 61 10.95 -1.28 -7.34
N VAL A 62 11.58 -1.40 -6.18
CA VAL A 62 12.28 -2.60 -5.74
C VAL A 62 11.71 -3.03 -4.39
N TRP A 63 11.00 -4.15 -4.38
CA TRP A 63 10.46 -4.75 -3.15
C TRP A 63 11.44 -5.74 -2.56
N ARG A 64 11.70 -5.59 -1.27
CA ARG A 64 12.42 -6.55 -0.45
C ARG A 64 11.62 -6.78 0.82
N ASN A 65 10.56 -7.56 0.69
CA ASN A 65 9.58 -7.71 1.75
C ASN A 65 10.12 -8.42 2.99
N ASP A 66 11.21 -9.18 2.87
CA ASP A 66 11.90 -9.76 4.03
C ASP A 66 12.48 -8.70 4.96
N GLU A 67 12.68 -7.47 4.46
CA GLU A 67 13.29 -6.38 5.24
C GLU A 67 12.27 -5.47 5.95
N LEU A 68 10.96 -5.67 5.72
CA LEU A 68 9.92 -4.76 6.23
C LEU A 68 9.69 -4.87 7.72
N THR A 69 9.85 -6.07 8.27
CA THR A 69 9.66 -6.34 9.70
C THR A 69 10.77 -7.26 10.22
N ASP A 70 10.99 -7.23 11.53
CA ASP A 70 11.93 -8.13 12.18
C ASP A 70 11.24 -8.77 13.40
N PRO A 71 10.92 -10.07 13.34
CA PRO A 71 11.18 -11.02 12.24
C PRO A 71 10.29 -10.76 11.01
N PRO A 72 10.73 -11.23 9.82
CA PRO A 72 9.96 -11.01 8.59
C PRO A 72 8.72 -11.92 8.45
N GLY A 73 8.65 -12.97 9.23
CA GLY A 73 7.71 -14.06 9.01
C GLY A 73 8.20 -15.03 7.95
N THR A 74 7.36 -15.97 7.56
CA THR A 74 7.73 -17.01 6.59
C THR A 74 7.26 -16.63 5.20
N ARG A 75 8.22 -16.34 4.32
CA ARG A 75 7.90 -16.03 2.92
C ARG A 75 7.26 -17.23 2.24
N PRO A 76 6.07 -17.07 1.60
CA PRO A 76 5.42 -18.16 0.90
C PRO A 76 6.26 -18.71 -0.25
N ASP A 77 6.12 -20.00 -0.52
CA ASP A 77 6.76 -20.62 -1.68
C ASP A 77 6.28 -19.95 -2.96
N GLY A 78 7.18 -19.76 -3.90
CA GLY A 78 6.87 -19.10 -5.17
C GLY A 78 6.96 -17.58 -5.15
N MET A 79 7.19 -16.99 -4.00
CA MET A 79 7.45 -15.55 -3.89
C MET A 79 8.94 -15.27 -3.79
N ASP A 80 9.39 -14.26 -4.54
CA ASP A 80 10.80 -13.92 -4.63
C ASP A 80 11.26 -13.09 -3.43
N GLU A 81 12.54 -13.19 -3.11
CA GLU A 81 13.19 -12.33 -2.12
C GLU A 81 13.20 -10.87 -2.57
N GLU A 82 13.38 -10.64 -3.87
CA GLU A 82 13.37 -9.30 -4.47
C GLU A 82 12.45 -9.29 -5.68
N HIS A 83 11.61 -8.28 -5.78
CA HIS A 83 10.73 -8.05 -6.93
C HIS A 83 10.95 -6.64 -7.46
N ARG A 84 10.97 -6.46 -8.77
CA ARG A 84 11.17 -5.17 -9.43
C ARG A 84 10.06 -4.87 -10.41
N MET A 85 9.69 -3.60 -10.48
CA MET A 85 8.71 -3.13 -11.46
C MET A 85 9.04 -1.67 -11.82
N THR A 86 9.05 -1.36 -13.11
CA THR A 86 9.14 0.02 -13.57
C THR A 86 7.74 0.59 -13.74
N CYS A 87 7.49 1.77 -13.19
CA CYS A 87 6.25 2.49 -13.36
C CYS A 87 6.53 3.96 -13.70
N GLU A 88 5.48 4.71 -13.99
CA GLU A 88 5.55 6.12 -14.36
C GLU A 88 4.65 6.93 -13.45
N VAL A 89 5.09 8.12 -13.07
CA VAL A 89 4.25 9.06 -12.32
C VAL A 89 3.20 9.64 -13.27
N LEU A 90 1.93 9.39 -12.97
CA LEU A 90 0.79 9.83 -13.78
C LEU A 90 0.19 11.13 -13.26
N GLU A 91 0.16 11.32 -11.94
CA GLU A 91 -0.32 12.52 -11.27
C GLU A 91 0.56 12.83 -10.07
N PHE A 92 0.81 14.09 -9.86
CA PHE A 92 1.63 14.53 -8.73
C PHE A 92 1.10 15.86 -8.21
N ASP A 93 0.47 15.85 -7.03
CA ASP A 93 -0.05 17.02 -6.35
C ASP A 93 0.27 16.92 -4.85
N ALA A 94 1.46 17.38 -4.48
CA ALA A 94 1.95 17.29 -3.11
C ALA A 94 1.19 18.23 -2.17
N PRO A 95 0.86 17.82 -0.97
CA PRO A 95 1.03 16.50 -0.36
C PRO A 95 -0.26 15.65 -0.41
N HIS A 96 -1.11 15.82 -1.41
CA HIS A 96 -2.47 15.28 -1.42
C HIS A 96 -2.67 14.09 -2.35
N ARG A 97 -1.96 14.04 -3.49
CA ARG A 97 -2.27 13.04 -4.51
C ARG A 97 -1.04 12.61 -5.30
N LEU A 98 -0.87 11.30 -5.39
CA LEU A 98 0.16 10.67 -6.22
C LEU A 98 -0.50 9.51 -6.96
N ALA A 99 -0.37 9.48 -8.29
CA ALA A 99 -0.79 8.34 -9.08
C ALA A 99 0.38 7.81 -9.90
N ILE A 100 0.50 6.49 -9.95
CA ILE A 100 1.54 5.80 -10.69
C ILE A 100 0.92 4.72 -11.56
N SER A 101 1.55 4.41 -12.70
CA SER A 101 1.17 3.25 -13.51
C SER A 101 1.56 1.96 -12.77
N TRP A 102 0.91 0.86 -13.14
CA TRP A 102 1.17 -0.43 -12.49
C TRP A 102 1.08 -1.54 -13.53
N GLY A 103 2.23 -2.03 -13.93
CA GLY A 103 2.31 -3.03 -15.00
C GLY A 103 1.82 -2.48 -16.34
N SER A 104 1.22 -3.33 -17.15
CA SER A 104 0.71 -2.97 -18.47
C SER A 104 -0.69 -2.39 -18.46
N THR A 105 -1.42 -2.54 -17.35
CA THR A 105 -2.82 -2.09 -17.23
C THR A 105 -3.08 -1.55 -15.83
N GLY A 106 -4.08 -0.66 -15.70
CA GLY A 106 -4.49 -0.11 -14.43
C GLY A 106 -3.54 0.97 -13.93
N GLY A 107 -3.49 1.10 -12.63
CA GLY A 107 -2.67 2.09 -11.94
C GLY A 107 -3.05 2.19 -10.48
N VAL A 108 -2.20 2.85 -9.71
CA VAL A 108 -2.43 3.04 -8.28
C VAL A 108 -2.45 4.52 -7.96
N THR A 109 -3.46 4.96 -7.24
CA THR A 109 -3.57 6.33 -6.75
C THR A 109 -3.52 6.34 -5.24
N PHE A 110 -2.67 7.19 -4.68
CA PHE A 110 -2.59 7.48 -3.25
C PHE A 110 -3.16 8.86 -3.03
N THR A 111 -4.17 8.99 -2.16
CA THR A 111 -4.68 10.29 -1.74
C THR A 111 -4.53 10.44 -0.24
N LEU A 112 -4.17 11.65 0.19
CA LEU A 112 -4.08 12.00 1.60
C LEU A 112 -5.02 13.17 1.87
N ARG A 113 -5.89 13.01 2.86
CA ARG A 113 -6.81 14.06 3.27
C ARG A 113 -6.74 14.26 4.78
N GLU A 114 -6.47 15.49 5.18
CA GLU A 114 -6.39 15.84 6.60
C GLU A 114 -7.77 15.75 7.26
N GLN A 115 -7.80 15.13 8.44
CA GLN A 115 -8.98 15.05 9.29
C GLN A 115 -8.55 15.31 10.74
N GLY A 116 -8.49 16.59 11.10
CA GLY A 116 -7.97 17.01 12.41
C GLY A 116 -6.50 16.66 12.54
N ALA A 117 -6.13 15.97 13.61
CA ALA A 117 -4.75 15.52 13.85
C ALA A 117 -4.38 14.26 13.04
N HIS A 118 -5.32 13.69 12.32
CA HIS A 118 -5.14 12.49 11.54
C HIS A 118 -5.21 12.77 10.04
N VAL A 119 -4.80 11.80 9.25
CA VAL A 119 -4.84 11.88 7.79
C VAL A 119 -5.44 10.59 7.26
N LEU A 120 -6.43 10.72 6.40
CA LEU A 120 -6.99 9.58 5.70
C LEU A 120 -6.15 9.28 4.47
N LEU A 121 -5.51 8.11 4.46
CA LEU A 121 -4.87 7.55 3.28
C LEU A 121 -5.88 6.70 2.53
N THR A 122 -6.05 6.97 1.23
CA THR A 122 -6.84 6.12 0.34
C THR A 122 -5.92 5.60 -0.76
N ILE A 123 -5.88 4.27 -0.90
CA ILE A 123 -5.17 3.60 -2.01
C ILE A 123 -6.23 3.03 -2.94
N THR A 124 -6.16 3.42 -4.21
CA THR A 124 -7.05 2.91 -5.26
C THR A 124 -6.19 2.19 -6.30
N HIS A 125 -6.35 0.88 -6.41
CA HIS A 125 -5.65 0.07 -7.40
C HIS A 125 -6.66 -0.39 -8.45
N ARG A 126 -6.53 0.15 -9.65
CA ARG A 126 -7.53 -0.02 -10.71
C ARG A 126 -7.20 -1.19 -11.63
N ARG A 127 -8.24 -1.88 -12.10
CA ARG A 127 -8.19 -2.90 -13.17
C ARG A 127 -7.20 -4.01 -12.86
N VAL A 128 -7.34 -4.63 -11.70
CA VAL A 128 -6.52 -5.78 -11.34
C VAL A 128 -6.91 -6.95 -12.24
N ALA A 129 -5.90 -7.61 -12.83
CA ALA A 129 -6.06 -8.48 -13.99
C ALA A 129 -6.97 -9.71 -13.78
N ASP A 130 -6.82 -10.41 -12.66
CA ASP A 130 -7.60 -11.62 -12.41
C ASP A 130 -7.82 -11.85 -10.90
N ALA A 131 -8.63 -12.86 -10.56
CA ALA A 131 -9.02 -13.13 -9.18
C ALA A 131 -7.84 -13.46 -8.28
N THR A 132 -6.85 -14.22 -8.77
CA THR A 132 -5.67 -14.57 -7.98
C THR A 132 -4.80 -13.33 -7.73
N VAL A 133 -4.57 -12.53 -8.76
CA VAL A 133 -3.83 -11.28 -8.64
C VAL A 133 -4.55 -10.32 -7.70
N LEU A 134 -5.88 -10.20 -7.81
CA LEU A 134 -6.69 -9.35 -6.95
C LEU A 134 -6.55 -9.75 -5.48
N LEU A 135 -6.55 -11.04 -5.20
CA LEU A 135 -6.37 -11.57 -3.86
C LEU A 135 -5.00 -11.19 -3.28
N ASN A 136 -3.94 -11.40 -4.06
CA ASN A 136 -2.58 -11.06 -3.66
C ASN A 136 -2.38 -9.55 -3.50
N VAL A 137 -2.95 -8.76 -4.38
CA VAL A 137 -2.88 -7.30 -4.33
C VAL A 137 -3.62 -6.77 -3.11
N SER A 138 -4.81 -7.30 -2.82
CA SER A 138 -5.59 -6.87 -1.65
C SER A 138 -4.86 -7.17 -0.35
N ALA A 139 -4.37 -8.40 -0.19
CA ALA A 139 -3.60 -8.79 0.99
C ALA A 139 -2.27 -8.03 1.07
N GLY A 140 -1.62 -7.81 -0.06
CA GLY A 140 -0.36 -7.07 -0.14
C GLY A 140 -0.51 -5.63 0.32
N TRP A 141 -1.44 -4.89 -0.25
CA TRP A 141 -1.67 -3.49 0.16
C TRP A 141 -2.05 -3.39 1.64
N HIS A 142 -2.93 -4.25 2.10
CA HIS A 142 -3.32 -4.26 3.51
C HIS A 142 -2.11 -4.49 4.43
N SER A 143 -1.30 -5.51 4.13
CA SER A 143 -0.12 -5.82 4.93
C SER A 143 0.93 -4.70 4.89
N HIS A 144 1.17 -4.11 3.71
CA HIS A 144 2.10 -2.99 3.59
C HIS A 144 1.62 -1.77 4.37
N VAL A 145 0.33 -1.44 4.32
CA VAL A 145 -0.23 -0.31 5.08
C VAL A 145 -0.17 -0.56 6.58
N ASP A 146 -0.33 -1.81 7.03
CA ASP A 146 -0.15 -2.17 8.44
C ASP A 146 1.28 -1.85 8.89
N VAL A 147 2.28 -2.11 8.07
CA VAL A 147 3.68 -1.75 8.37
C VAL A 147 3.85 -0.23 8.42
N LEU A 148 3.28 0.49 7.47
CA LEU A 148 3.32 1.96 7.47
C LEU A 148 2.69 2.54 8.74
N GLU A 149 1.53 2.07 9.11
CA GLU A 149 0.84 2.53 10.32
C GLU A 149 1.69 2.28 11.57
N ALA A 150 2.28 1.10 11.68
CA ALA A 150 3.16 0.77 12.81
C ALA A 150 4.37 1.71 12.87
N LYS A 151 4.99 2.01 11.73
CA LYS A 151 6.12 2.95 11.66
C LYS A 151 5.71 4.35 12.12
N LEU A 152 4.58 4.83 11.63
CA LEU A 152 4.09 6.16 11.99
C LEU A 152 3.71 6.27 13.47
N ARG A 153 3.24 5.19 14.07
CA ARG A 153 2.87 5.14 15.49
C ARG A 153 4.04 4.77 16.41
N GLY A 154 5.18 4.38 15.85
CA GLY A 154 6.35 3.98 16.64
C GLY A 154 6.14 2.67 17.41
N ILE A 155 5.37 1.75 16.87
CA ILE A 155 5.10 0.43 17.46
C ILE A 155 5.63 -0.68 16.56
N ALA A 156 5.79 -1.87 17.13
CA ALA A 156 6.22 -3.04 16.37
C ALA A 156 5.11 -3.50 15.42
N ALA A 157 5.48 -3.79 14.18
CA ALA A 157 4.55 -4.37 13.21
C ALA A 157 4.48 -5.88 13.39
N THR A 158 3.33 -6.46 13.04
CA THR A 158 3.19 -7.92 12.87
C THR A 158 4.16 -8.36 11.76
N PRO A 159 4.83 -9.52 11.89
CA PRO A 159 5.70 -10.02 10.82
C PRO A 159 4.98 -10.00 9.47
N HIS A 160 5.62 -9.36 8.49
CA HIS A 160 4.95 -9.03 7.22
C HIS A 160 4.39 -10.27 6.51
N TRP A 161 5.22 -11.30 6.32
CA TRP A 161 4.79 -12.48 5.57
C TRP A 161 3.68 -13.26 6.27
N ASP A 162 3.74 -13.37 7.60
CA ASP A 162 2.68 -14.04 8.37
C ASP A 162 1.38 -13.27 8.26
N ASN A 163 1.45 -11.94 8.33
CA ASN A 163 0.29 -11.07 8.17
C ASN A 163 -0.28 -11.18 6.75
N PHE A 164 0.58 -11.17 5.74
CA PHE A 164 0.17 -11.33 4.34
C PHE A 164 -0.58 -12.64 4.11
N VAL A 165 -0.04 -13.77 4.60
CA VAL A 165 -0.68 -15.08 4.43
C VAL A 165 -2.04 -15.13 5.12
N ARG A 166 -2.13 -14.61 6.34
CA ARG A 166 -3.39 -14.51 7.07
C ARG A 166 -4.41 -13.68 6.30
N LEU A 167 -4.00 -12.50 5.85
CA LEU A 167 -4.88 -11.59 5.11
C LEU A 167 -5.32 -12.17 3.77
N ARG A 168 -4.44 -12.89 3.09
CA ARG A 168 -4.80 -13.56 1.83
C ARG A 168 -5.95 -14.54 2.05
N GLY A 169 -5.90 -15.31 3.13
CA GLY A 169 -7.00 -16.21 3.52
C GLY A 169 -8.29 -15.45 3.83
N GLU A 170 -8.20 -14.37 4.58
CA GLU A 170 -9.36 -13.55 4.94
C GLU A 170 -9.98 -12.86 3.71
N TYR A 171 -9.17 -12.30 2.83
CA TYR A 171 -9.68 -11.72 1.57
C TYR A 171 -10.30 -12.78 0.67
N GLY A 172 -9.74 -13.99 0.65
CA GLY A 172 -10.32 -15.10 -0.09
C GLY A 172 -11.76 -15.40 0.35
N ALA A 173 -12.03 -15.36 1.64
CA ALA A 173 -13.36 -15.52 2.17
C ALA A 173 -14.28 -14.34 1.85
N ARG A 174 -13.76 -13.10 1.97
CA ARG A 174 -14.54 -11.88 1.72
C ARG A 174 -14.92 -11.69 0.25
N LEU A 175 -14.01 -12.02 -0.68
CA LEU A 175 -14.23 -11.79 -2.10
C LEU A 175 -15.09 -12.87 -2.76
N LYS A 176 -15.37 -13.97 -2.05
CA LYS A 176 -16.28 -15.02 -2.52
C LYS A 176 -17.75 -14.74 -2.21
N GLY A 177 -18.02 -13.79 -1.34
CA GLY A 177 -19.37 -13.48 -0.86
C GLY A 177 -20.24 -12.73 -1.81
#